data_723d743b980a3fff6b88de6caba7eca8
#
_entry.id   723d743b980a3fff6b88de6caba7eca8
#
_cell.length_a   1.000
_cell.length_b   1.000
_cell.length_c   1.000
_cell.angle_alpha   90.00
_cell.angle_beta   90.00
_cell.angle_gamma   90.00
#
_symmetry.space_group_name_H-M   'P 1'
#
loop_
_entity.id
_entity.type
_entity.pdbx_description
1 polymer ?
#
loop_
_entity_poly.entity_id
_entity_poly.type
_entity_poly.pdbx_seq_one_letter_code
_entity_poly.pdbx_strand_id
1 'polypeptide(L)'
;MDILEIKNVAYSYANSKEKVLSGVNQKFELGKFYAIVGKSGTGKSTLLSLLAGLDKPQTGKILFKNEDIQKKGYSNHRKNNISLVFQNYNLIDYLSPIENIRLVNKSADESILFELGLNKKQIKRNVMKLSGGQQQRVAIARALV
;
A
#
# COMPACT_ATOMS: atom_id res chain seq x y z
N MET A 1 14.06 -4.94 -15.58
CA MET A 1 12.70 -4.88 -16.16
C MET A 1 11.87 -3.96 -15.30
N ASP A 2 11.33 -2.89 -15.92
CA ASP A 2 10.48 -1.94 -15.21
C ASP A 2 9.12 -2.60 -14.90
N ILE A 3 8.74 -2.62 -13.62
CA ILE A 3 7.47 -3.20 -13.19
C ILE A 3 6.39 -2.15 -13.01
N LEU A 4 6.77 -0.93 -12.57
CA LEU A 4 5.87 0.19 -12.34
C LEU A 4 6.51 1.45 -12.93
N GLU A 5 5.73 2.24 -13.65
CA GLU A 5 6.24 3.46 -14.29
C GLU A 5 5.24 4.62 -14.13
N ILE A 6 5.75 5.78 -13.81
CA ILE A 6 5.01 7.05 -13.75
C ILE A 6 5.40 7.85 -14.99
N LYS A 7 4.41 8.30 -15.77
CA LYS A 7 4.62 9.14 -16.96
C LYS A 7 3.88 10.44 -16.84
N ASN A 8 4.64 11.53 -16.67
CA ASN A 8 4.18 12.92 -16.67
C ASN A 8 2.97 13.17 -15.76
N VAL A 9 3.01 12.58 -14.54
CA VAL A 9 1.90 12.66 -13.60
C VAL A 9 1.86 14.01 -12.91
N ALA A 10 0.70 14.65 -12.94
CA ALA A 10 0.37 15.80 -12.11
C ALA A 10 -0.89 15.52 -11.27
N TYR A 11 -0.91 16.11 -10.08
CA TYR A 11 -2.01 15.96 -9.14
C TYR A 11 -2.17 17.20 -8.24
N SER A 12 -3.42 17.58 -8.00
CA SER A 12 -3.85 18.55 -6.99
C SER A 12 -5.07 18.02 -6.25
N TYR A 13 -5.21 18.36 -4.98
CA TYR A 13 -6.46 18.06 -4.27
C TYR A 13 -7.61 18.95 -4.74
N ALA A 14 -8.83 18.46 -4.71
CA ALA A 14 -10.02 19.11 -5.28
C ALA A 14 -10.24 20.56 -4.82
N ASN A 15 -9.82 20.92 -3.62
CA ASN A 15 -9.98 22.23 -3.03
C ASN A 15 -8.68 23.09 -3.03
N SER A 16 -7.64 22.64 -3.73
CA SER A 16 -6.35 23.35 -3.77
C SER A 16 -6.02 23.76 -5.22
N LYS A 17 -5.61 25.04 -5.39
CA LYS A 17 -5.03 25.50 -6.64
C LYS A 17 -3.57 25.07 -6.80
N GLU A 18 -2.93 24.65 -5.71
CA GLU A 18 -1.53 24.24 -5.73
C GLU A 18 -1.39 22.79 -6.20
N LYS A 19 -0.47 22.59 -7.14
CA LYS A 19 -0.09 21.25 -7.58
C LYS A 19 0.77 20.58 -6.52
N VAL A 20 0.32 19.45 -6.02
CA VAL A 20 1.07 18.60 -5.09
C VAL A 20 2.15 17.81 -5.84
N LEU A 21 1.81 17.38 -7.06
CA LEU A 21 2.75 16.71 -7.97
C LEU A 21 2.67 17.41 -9.34
N SER A 22 3.81 17.64 -9.98
CA SER A 22 3.89 18.32 -11.26
C SER A 22 4.87 17.63 -12.20
N GLY A 23 4.33 16.97 -13.24
CA GLY A 23 5.11 16.35 -14.29
C GLY A 23 6.06 15.23 -13.81
N VAL A 24 5.65 14.46 -12.82
CA VAL A 24 6.49 13.41 -12.22
C VAL A 24 6.70 12.27 -13.22
N ASN A 25 7.96 11.90 -13.39
CA ASN A 25 8.39 10.76 -14.20
C ASN A 25 9.31 9.88 -13.35
N GLN A 26 9.02 8.60 -13.24
CA GLN A 26 9.84 7.63 -12.50
C GLN A 26 9.57 6.21 -12.97
N LYS A 27 10.60 5.39 -12.95
CA LYS A 27 10.53 3.95 -13.21
C LYS A 27 10.97 3.17 -11.99
N PHE A 28 10.28 2.09 -11.73
CA PHE A 28 10.59 1.16 -10.64
C PHE A 28 10.85 -0.23 -11.22
N GLU A 29 12.02 -0.76 -10.94
CA GLU A 29 12.44 -2.06 -11.44
C GLU A 29 12.01 -3.19 -10.50
N LEU A 30 11.73 -4.34 -11.08
CA LEU A 30 11.45 -5.56 -10.32
C LEU A 30 12.64 -5.95 -9.43
N GLY A 31 12.36 -6.34 -8.19
CA GLY A 31 13.36 -6.79 -7.24
C GLY A 31 14.25 -5.68 -6.64
N LYS A 32 13.91 -4.43 -6.86
CA LYS A 32 14.61 -3.28 -6.26
C LYS A 32 13.79 -2.68 -5.11
N PHE A 33 14.51 -2.14 -4.15
CA PHE A 33 13.96 -1.34 -3.07
C PHE A 33 14.16 0.15 -3.38
N TYR A 34 13.10 0.95 -3.21
CA TYR A 34 13.12 2.39 -3.44
C TYR A 34 12.68 3.13 -2.19
N ALA A 35 13.39 4.20 -1.83
CA ALA A 35 13.00 5.11 -0.77
C ALA A 35 12.56 6.46 -1.36
N ILE A 36 11.35 6.91 -0.99
CA ILE A 36 10.84 8.23 -1.34
C ILE A 36 11.10 9.16 -0.15
N VAL A 37 12.03 10.09 -0.33
CA VAL A 37 12.47 11.00 0.73
C VAL A 37 12.09 12.45 0.42
N GLY A 38 11.91 13.25 1.45
CA GLY A 38 11.57 14.67 1.34
C GLY A 38 10.94 15.21 2.61
N LYS A 39 10.81 16.55 2.71
CA LYS A 39 10.15 17.23 3.82
C LYS A 39 8.67 16.81 3.95
N SER A 40 8.08 17.05 5.11
CA SER A 40 6.63 16.85 5.29
C SER A 40 5.85 17.74 4.29
N GLY A 41 4.75 17.22 3.75
CA GLY A 41 3.89 17.97 2.81
C GLY A 41 4.36 17.99 1.36
N THR A 42 5.48 17.35 1.00
CA THR A 42 6.00 17.35 -0.39
C THR A 42 5.30 16.37 -1.35
N GLY A 43 4.21 15.73 -0.91
CA GLY A 43 3.42 14.84 -1.78
C GLY A 43 3.84 13.37 -1.77
N LYS A 44 4.71 12.92 -0.86
CA LYS A 44 5.14 11.50 -0.77
C LYS A 44 3.98 10.52 -0.62
N SER A 45 3.11 10.79 0.34
CA SER A 45 1.91 9.95 0.58
C SER A 45 0.93 10.02 -0.59
N THR A 46 0.80 11.18 -1.21
CA THR A 46 -0.01 11.37 -2.42
C THR A 46 0.52 10.53 -3.57
N LEU A 47 1.84 10.54 -3.79
CA LEU A 47 2.47 9.71 -4.81
C LEU A 47 2.23 8.22 -4.55
N LEU A 48 2.40 7.75 -3.31
CA LEU A 48 2.11 6.35 -2.95
C LEU A 48 0.63 5.99 -3.16
N SER A 49 -0.30 6.90 -2.84
CA SER A 49 -1.73 6.69 -3.08
C SER A 49 -2.06 6.55 -4.56
N LEU A 50 -1.43 7.35 -5.42
CA LEU A 50 -1.58 7.24 -6.87
C LEU A 50 -0.98 5.94 -7.42
N LEU A 51 0.22 5.56 -6.97
CA LEU A 51 0.87 4.29 -7.34
C LEU A 51 0.04 3.08 -6.95
N ALA A 52 -0.65 3.16 -5.81
CA ALA A 52 -1.56 2.13 -5.35
C ALA A 52 -2.94 2.13 -6.04
N GLY A 53 -3.24 3.13 -6.85
CA GLY A 53 -4.55 3.29 -7.45
C GLY A 53 -5.67 3.57 -6.43
N LEU A 54 -5.33 4.22 -5.32
CA LEU A 54 -6.33 4.73 -4.36
C LEU A 54 -6.92 6.05 -4.84
N ASP A 55 -6.18 6.77 -5.67
CA ASP A 55 -6.62 7.98 -6.34
C ASP A 55 -6.13 7.96 -7.79
N LYS A 56 -6.61 8.91 -8.61
CA LYS A 56 -6.25 9.01 -10.03
C LYS A 56 -5.49 10.31 -10.31
N PRO A 57 -4.44 10.29 -11.16
CA PRO A 57 -3.76 11.50 -11.57
C PRO A 57 -4.69 12.38 -12.41
N GLN A 58 -4.50 13.71 -12.36
CA GLN A 58 -5.20 14.66 -13.22
C GLN A 58 -4.65 14.62 -14.63
N THR A 59 -3.35 14.47 -14.77
CA THR A 59 -2.66 14.30 -16.04
C THR A 59 -1.60 13.20 -15.91
N GLY A 60 -1.16 12.71 -17.07
CA GLY A 60 -0.21 11.59 -17.11
C GLY A 60 -0.86 10.25 -16.87
N LYS A 61 -0.05 9.24 -16.65
CA LYS A 61 -0.49 7.87 -16.43
C LYS A 61 0.49 7.08 -15.58
N ILE A 62 -0.03 6.03 -14.97
CA ILE A 62 0.76 5.04 -14.22
C ILE A 62 0.61 3.71 -14.93
N LEU A 63 1.74 3.07 -15.22
CA LEU A 63 1.80 1.79 -15.90
C LEU A 63 2.28 0.71 -14.93
N PHE A 64 1.63 -0.43 -14.94
CA PHE A 64 2.09 -1.65 -14.30
C PHE A 64 2.35 -2.70 -15.38
N LYS A 65 3.58 -3.20 -15.48
CA LYS A 65 4.03 -4.10 -16.57
C LYS A 65 3.65 -3.55 -17.96
N ASN A 66 3.92 -2.26 -18.19
CA ASN A 66 3.61 -1.50 -19.41
C ASN A 66 2.11 -1.30 -19.70
N GLU A 67 1.20 -1.73 -18.84
CA GLU A 67 -0.24 -1.54 -19.00
C GLU A 67 -0.75 -0.44 -18.08
N ASP A 68 -1.59 0.45 -18.63
CA ASP A 68 -2.19 1.55 -17.86
C ASP A 68 -3.14 1.01 -16.80
N ILE A 69 -2.84 1.29 -15.51
CA ILE A 69 -3.65 0.82 -14.37
C ILE A 69 -5.09 1.35 -14.39
N GLN A 70 -5.30 2.53 -15.01
CA GLN A 70 -6.65 3.08 -15.18
C GLN A 70 -7.46 2.26 -16.17
N LYS A 71 -6.86 1.86 -17.30
CA LYS A 71 -7.53 1.04 -18.31
C LYS A 71 -7.88 -0.37 -17.82
N LYS A 72 -6.99 -0.97 -17.01
CA LYS A 72 -7.22 -2.27 -16.38
C LYS A 72 -8.15 -2.21 -15.16
N GLY A 73 -8.38 -1.01 -14.64
CA GLY A 73 -9.19 -0.75 -13.46
C GLY A 73 -8.38 -0.71 -12.17
N TYR A 74 -8.52 0.38 -11.41
CA TYR A 74 -7.84 0.58 -10.13
C TYR A 74 -8.17 -0.51 -9.10
N SER A 75 -9.39 -1.01 -9.10
CA SER A 75 -9.79 -2.12 -8.21
C SER A 75 -9.00 -3.40 -8.51
N ASN A 76 -8.84 -3.72 -9.81
CA ASN A 76 -8.04 -4.87 -10.24
C ASN A 76 -6.56 -4.69 -9.85
N HIS A 77 -6.02 -3.47 -10.01
CA HIS A 77 -4.64 -3.17 -9.64
C HIS A 77 -4.41 -3.37 -8.13
N ARG A 78 -5.29 -2.84 -7.27
CA ARG A 78 -5.22 -3.03 -5.82
C ARG A 78 -5.36 -4.48 -5.38
N LYS A 79 -6.19 -5.25 -6.07
CA LYS A 79 -6.45 -6.65 -5.71
C LYS A 79 -5.32 -7.60 -6.11
N ASN A 80 -4.69 -7.36 -7.27
CA ASN A 80 -3.84 -8.36 -7.89
C ASN A 80 -2.38 -7.95 -8.07
N ASN A 81 -2.07 -6.66 -7.97
CA ASN A 81 -0.77 -6.15 -8.42
C ASN A 81 0.03 -5.45 -7.33
N ILE A 82 -0.62 -4.95 -6.28
CA ILE A 82 0.05 -4.12 -5.28
C ILE A 82 -0.55 -4.35 -3.90
N SER A 83 0.29 -4.22 -2.88
CA SER A 83 -0.13 -4.20 -1.47
C SER A 83 0.34 -2.93 -0.79
N LEU A 84 -0.41 -2.46 0.19
CA LEU A 84 -0.09 -1.27 0.98
C LEU A 84 -0.05 -1.57 2.46
N VAL A 85 0.97 -1.03 3.11
CA VAL A 85 1.02 -0.87 4.57
C VAL A 85 0.89 0.62 4.88
N PHE A 86 -0.22 0.99 5.51
CA PHE A 86 -0.48 2.39 5.89
C PHE A 86 0.28 2.78 7.16
N GLN A 87 0.55 4.07 7.32
CA GLN A 87 1.20 4.61 8.51
C GLN A 87 0.41 4.30 9.79
N ASN A 88 -0.92 4.35 9.73
CA ASN A 88 -1.84 4.04 10.83
C ASN A 88 -2.28 2.56 10.83
N TYR A 89 -1.59 1.71 10.08
CA TYR A 89 -1.83 0.27 9.92
C TYR A 89 -3.20 -0.09 9.33
N ASN A 90 -4.26 0.66 9.54
CA ASN A 90 -5.64 0.42 9.09
C ASN A 90 -6.10 -1.02 9.35
N LEU A 91 -5.80 -1.53 10.54
CA LEU A 91 -6.31 -2.82 11.01
C LEU A 91 -7.76 -2.64 11.46
N ILE A 92 -8.53 -3.72 11.38
CA ILE A 92 -9.89 -3.72 11.91
C ILE A 92 -9.81 -3.98 13.42
N ASP A 93 -10.17 -2.99 14.19
CA ASP A 93 -9.91 -2.85 15.63
C ASP A 93 -10.46 -3.98 16.49
N TYR A 94 -11.63 -4.50 16.14
CA TYR A 94 -12.30 -5.57 16.90
C TYR A 94 -11.87 -6.99 16.49
N LEU A 95 -11.08 -7.12 15.43
CA LEU A 95 -10.58 -8.41 14.96
C LEU A 95 -9.23 -8.78 15.59
N SER A 96 -8.93 -10.06 15.60
CA SER A 96 -7.60 -10.59 15.92
C SER A 96 -6.64 -10.45 14.72
N PRO A 97 -5.32 -10.63 14.90
CA PRO A 97 -4.36 -10.70 13.81
C PRO A 97 -4.73 -11.68 12.71
N ILE A 98 -5.09 -12.91 13.08
CA ILE A 98 -5.44 -13.94 12.10
C ILE A 98 -6.70 -13.55 11.30
N GLU A 99 -7.69 -12.95 11.93
CA GLU A 99 -8.89 -12.47 11.25
C GLU A 99 -8.57 -11.29 10.32
N ASN A 100 -7.68 -10.36 10.73
CA ASN A 100 -7.25 -9.25 9.89
C ASN A 100 -6.58 -9.72 8.60
N ILE A 101 -5.69 -10.73 8.62
CA ILE A 101 -5.06 -11.25 7.41
C ILE A 101 -6.05 -12.03 6.53
N ARG A 102 -7.03 -12.71 7.12
CA ARG A 102 -8.08 -13.44 6.40
C ARG A 102 -9.10 -12.56 5.69
N LEU A 103 -9.12 -11.26 5.97
CA LEU A 103 -9.88 -10.30 5.15
C LEU A 103 -9.36 -10.22 3.71
N VAL A 104 -8.05 -10.41 3.52
CA VAL A 104 -7.39 -10.37 2.21
C VAL A 104 -7.35 -11.76 1.58
N ASN A 105 -6.90 -12.75 2.32
CA ASN A 105 -6.83 -14.13 1.87
C ASN A 105 -7.50 -15.05 2.90
N LYS A 106 -8.69 -15.54 2.58
CA LYS A 106 -9.51 -16.39 3.48
C LYS A 106 -8.80 -17.68 3.90
N SER A 107 -7.89 -18.18 3.06
CA SER A 107 -7.10 -19.39 3.33
C SER A 107 -5.77 -19.13 4.02
N ALA A 108 -5.46 -17.88 4.37
CA ALA A 108 -4.23 -17.56 5.09
C ALA A 108 -4.16 -18.33 6.41
N ASP A 109 -3.03 -18.98 6.62
CA ASP A 109 -2.71 -19.65 7.87
C ASP A 109 -1.93 -18.75 8.84
N GLU A 110 -1.59 -19.29 10.00
CA GLU A 110 -0.92 -18.55 11.07
C GLU A 110 0.59 -18.37 10.82
N SER A 111 1.18 -19.08 9.86
CA SER A 111 2.63 -19.17 9.67
C SER A 111 3.28 -17.81 9.46
N ILE A 112 2.69 -16.99 8.59
CA ILE A 112 3.20 -15.64 8.31
C ILE A 112 3.25 -14.75 9.56
N LEU A 113 2.29 -14.91 10.48
CA LEU A 113 2.27 -14.16 11.74
C LEU A 113 3.38 -14.63 12.68
N PHE A 114 3.66 -15.94 12.71
CA PHE A 114 4.78 -16.50 13.50
C PHE A 114 6.13 -16.08 12.91
N GLU A 115 6.29 -16.14 11.60
CA GLU A 115 7.50 -15.68 10.90
C GLU A 115 7.81 -14.20 11.19
N LEU A 116 6.77 -13.37 11.34
CA LEU A 116 6.89 -11.98 11.74
C LEU A 116 6.98 -11.78 13.26
N GLY A 117 7.13 -12.85 14.05
CA GLY A 117 7.45 -12.80 15.46
C GLY A 117 6.27 -12.58 16.40
N LEU A 118 5.04 -12.90 15.99
CA LEU A 118 3.90 -12.99 16.91
C LEU A 118 3.81 -14.43 17.47
N ASN A 119 3.29 -14.58 18.69
CA ASN A 119 3.08 -15.88 19.31
C ASN A 119 1.60 -16.29 19.29
N LYS A 120 1.33 -17.57 19.66
CA LYS A 120 -0.02 -18.15 19.67
C LYS A 120 -1.06 -17.37 20.49
N LYS A 121 -0.66 -16.71 21.57
CA LYS A 121 -1.58 -15.89 22.36
C LYS A 121 -1.90 -14.57 21.67
N GLN A 122 -0.90 -13.98 21.02
CA GLN A 122 -1.03 -12.69 20.33
C GLN A 122 -1.91 -12.78 19.09
N ILE A 123 -1.79 -13.83 18.28
CA ILE A 123 -2.53 -13.97 17.02
C ILE A 123 -4.05 -14.17 17.21
N LYS A 124 -4.49 -14.56 18.41
CA LYS A 124 -5.91 -14.82 18.76
C LYS A 124 -6.56 -13.72 19.58
N ARG A 125 -5.79 -12.79 20.11
CA ARG A 125 -6.35 -11.68 20.91
C ARG A 125 -6.70 -10.50 20.03
N ASN A 126 -7.58 -9.62 20.52
CA ASN A 126 -7.94 -8.40 19.83
C ASN A 126 -6.67 -7.59 19.46
N VAL A 127 -6.59 -7.16 18.19
CA VAL A 127 -5.40 -6.48 17.64
C VAL A 127 -5.05 -5.19 18.40
N MET A 128 -6.03 -4.48 18.95
CA MET A 128 -5.82 -3.25 19.73
C MET A 128 -5.13 -3.50 21.08
N LYS A 129 -5.07 -4.76 21.55
CA LYS A 129 -4.31 -5.15 22.75
C LYS A 129 -2.84 -5.47 22.46
N LEU A 130 -2.41 -5.32 21.22
CA LEU A 130 -1.03 -5.49 20.80
C LEU A 130 -0.27 -4.16 20.87
N SER A 131 1.05 -4.23 21.05
CA SER A 131 1.91 -3.04 20.92
C SER A 131 1.90 -2.49 19.49
N GLY A 132 2.26 -1.22 19.30
CA GLY A 132 2.33 -0.60 17.97
C GLY A 132 3.22 -1.40 16.99
N GLY A 133 4.38 -1.88 17.45
CA GLY A 133 5.25 -2.72 16.61
C GLY A 133 4.64 -4.09 16.27
N GLN A 134 3.83 -4.67 17.16
CA GLN A 134 3.09 -5.89 16.86
C GLN A 134 1.96 -5.63 15.87
N GLN A 135 1.22 -4.54 16.02
CA GLN A 135 0.19 -4.11 15.06
C GLN A 135 0.79 -3.86 13.68
N GLN A 136 1.96 -3.21 13.61
CA GLN A 136 2.68 -3.01 12.35
C GLN A 136 3.01 -4.34 11.68
N ARG A 137 3.48 -5.33 12.42
CA ARG A 137 3.76 -6.68 11.88
C ARG A 137 2.50 -7.37 11.36
N VAL A 138 1.34 -7.19 12.01
CA VAL A 138 0.06 -7.68 11.48
C VAL A 138 -0.30 -6.99 10.16
N ALA A 139 -0.09 -5.67 10.05
CA ALA A 139 -0.34 -4.94 8.81
C ALA A 139 0.59 -5.40 7.68
N ILE A 140 1.86 -5.70 7.98
CA ILE A 140 2.82 -6.29 7.03
C ILE A 140 2.35 -7.69 6.62
N ALA A 141 1.97 -8.56 7.58
CA ALA A 141 1.44 -9.89 7.28
C ALA A 141 0.24 -9.82 6.33
N ARG A 142 -0.69 -8.89 6.61
CA ARG A 142 -1.87 -8.67 5.75
C ARG A 142 -1.52 -8.23 4.33
N ALA A 143 -0.41 -7.54 4.15
CA ALA A 143 0.06 -7.13 2.83
C ALA A 143 0.80 -8.26 2.07
N LEU A 144 1.25 -9.30 2.76
CA LEU A 144 2.03 -10.41 2.19
C LEU A 144 1.19 -11.65 1.83
N VAL A 145 -0.04 -11.78 2.36
CA VAL A 145 -0.96 -12.91 2.10
C VAL A 145 -1.78 -12.75 0.79
#